data_41e110a7cc09b7f3405e8d20764ffec4
#
_entry.id   41e110a7cc09b7f3405e8d20764ffec4
#
_cell.length_a   1.000
_cell.length_b   1.000
_cell.length_c   1.000
_cell.angle_alpha   90.00
_cell.angle_beta   90.00
_cell.angle_gamma   90.00
#
_symmetry.space_group_name_H-M   'P 1'
#
loop_
_entity.id
_entity.type
_entity.pdbx_description
1 polymer ?
#
loop_
_entity_poly.entity_id
_entity_poly.type
_entity_poly.pdbx_seq_one_letter_code
_entity_poly.pdbx_strand_id
1 'polypeptide(L)'
;ALKRHGWSRALGLDLAVHLTLTQQLFPRSYIGTLLNGVTWTLTVFALFYLVFPLLAPLCVRRPLPTLGALCAVQLGYTLWALPQYGSDAYSSLFNQFPAFCGVLAVGLAAALVFAQLARGGWAQRLLPRAGCTVLGALALVWLNAQLRIQAYAAEFQRYQLVNRMPLALAAAAM
;
A
#
# COMPACT_ATOMS: atom_id res chain seq x y z
N ALA A 1 -22.99 21.84 -1.24
CA ALA A 1 -21.96 22.14 -0.22
C ALA A 1 -20.99 23.25 -0.67
N LEU A 2 -20.52 23.25 -1.93
CA LEU A 2 -19.59 24.28 -2.44
C LEU A 2 -20.15 25.72 -2.45
N LYS A 3 -21.46 25.90 -2.53
CA LYS A 3 -22.09 27.24 -2.57
C LYS A 3 -22.08 28.02 -1.23
N ARG A 4 -21.76 27.37 -0.10
CA ARG A 4 -21.75 28.02 1.23
C ARG A 4 -20.36 28.35 1.78
N HIS A 5 -19.29 27.79 1.19
CA HIS A 5 -17.93 28.04 1.66
C HIS A 5 -17.18 28.75 0.54
N GLY A 6 -17.30 30.06 0.49
CA GLY A 6 -16.45 30.90 -0.36
C GLY A 6 -14.96 30.55 -0.14
N TRP A 7 -14.08 31.05 -1.02
CA TRP A 7 -12.64 30.90 -0.90
C TRP A 7 -12.17 31.26 0.51
N SER A 8 -12.08 30.24 1.37
CA SER A 8 -11.59 30.39 2.73
C SER A 8 -10.11 30.01 2.76
N ARG A 9 -9.37 30.54 3.74
CA ARG A 9 -7.97 30.14 3.99
C ARG A 9 -7.83 28.62 4.11
N ALA A 10 -8.85 27.95 4.64
CA ALA A 10 -8.90 26.50 4.78
C ALA A 10 -8.93 25.78 3.42
N LEU A 11 -9.71 26.27 2.44
CA LEU A 11 -9.75 25.71 1.09
C LEU A 11 -8.43 25.93 0.36
N GLY A 12 -7.81 27.12 0.53
CA GLY A 12 -6.50 27.40 -0.08
C GLY A 12 -5.41 26.50 0.48
N LEU A 13 -5.37 26.26 1.78
CA LEU A 13 -4.45 25.31 2.40
C LEU A 13 -4.70 23.89 1.92
N ASP A 14 -5.96 23.46 1.90
CA ASP A 14 -6.35 22.11 1.46
C ASP A 14 -5.92 21.87 0.01
N LEU A 15 -6.14 22.84 -0.87
CA LEU A 15 -5.69 22.79 -2.26
C LEU A 15 -4.15 22.70 -2.35
N ALA A 16 -3.42 23.51 -1.57
CA ALA A 16 -1.96 23.52 -1.59
C ALA A 16 -1.38 22.16 -1.15
N VAL A 17 -1.89 21.56 -0.07
CA VAL A 17 -1.39 20.25 0.40
C VAL A 17 -1.78 19.12 -0.54
N HIS A 18 -2.89 19.22 -1.26
CA HIS A 18 -3.24 18.23 -2.29
C HIS A 18 -2.38 18.37 -3.54
N LEU A 19 -2.09 19.58 -4.00
CA LEU A 19 -1.18 19.81 -5.14
C LEU A 19 0.25 19.37 -4.85
N THR A 20 0.71 19.53 -3.60
CA THR A 20 2.04 19.08 -3.17
C THR A 20 2.08 17.61 -2.74
N LEU A 21 0.95 16.89 -2.78
CA LEU A 21 0.81 15.50 -2.33
C LEU A 21 1.24 15.29 -0.86
N THR A 22 1.07 16.31 -0.02
CA THR A 22 1.44 16.29 1.40
C THR A 22 0.26 16.19 2.35
N GLN A 23 -0.97 16.05 1.85
CA GLN A 23 -2.20 16.04 2.64
C GLN A 23 -2.20 15.02 3.79
N GLN A 24 -1.48 13.90 3.64
CA GLN A 24 -1.38 12.89 4.71
C GLN A 24 -0.60 13.37 5.95
N LEU A 25 0.28 14.36 5.79
CA LEU A 25 1.06 14.92 6.90
C LEU A 25 0.21 15.87 7.76
N PHE A 26 -0.95 16.26 7.26
CA PHE A 26 -1.85 17.21 7.93
C PHE A 26 -3.20 16.54 8.23
N PRO A 27 -3.45 16.04 9.46
CA PRO A 27 -4.70 15.34 9.81
C PRO A 27 -5.97 16.11 9.45
N ARG A 28 -5.95 17.45 9.54
CA ARG A 28 -7.09 18.29 9.17
C ARG A 28 -7.43 18.21 7.69
N SER A 29 -6.43 18.22 6.82
CA SER A 29 -6.60 18.11 5.37
C SER A 29 -6.83 16.68 4.91
N TYR A 30 -6.51 15.69 5.72
CA TYR A 30 -6.78 14.28 5.44
C TYR A 30 -8.21 13.88 5.82
N ILE A 31 -8.65 14.19 7.05
CA ILE A 31 -9.96 13.77 7.59
C ILE A 31 -11.06 14.73 7.15
N GLY A 32 -10.80 16.03 7.15
CA GLY A 32 -11.77 17.11 6.87
C GLY A 32 -11.68 17.71 5.47
N THR A 33 -11.02 17.03 4.52
CA THR A 33 -10.83 17.56 3.17
C THR A 33 -12.16 17.85 2.47
N LEU A 34 -12.24 19.00 1.82
CA LEU A 34 -13.35 19.40 0.94
C LEU A 34 -13.18 18.86 -0.49
N LEU A 35 -11.97 18.39 -0.83
CA LEU A 35 -11.61 17.87 -2.15
C LEU A 35 -11.89 16.37 -2.23
N ASN A 36 -10.87 15.58 -2.49
CA ASN A 36 -11.01 14.14 -2.67
C ASN A 36 -10.22 13.37 -1.61
N GLY A 37 -10.92 12.72 -0.68
CA GLY A 37 -10.30 11.93 0.39
C GLY A 37 -9.52 10.71 -0.10
N VAL A 38 -9.65 10.30 -1.37
CA VAL A 38 -8.93 9.13 -1.93
C VAL A 38 -7.51 9.48 -2.39
N THR A 39 -7.17 10.76 -2.52
CA THR A 39 -5.85 11.22 -3.01
C THR A 39 -4.67 10.85 -2.12
N TRP A 40 -4.92 10.34 -0.91
CA TRP A 40 -3.87 9.81 -0.03
C TRP A 40 -3.01 8.72 -0.72
N THR A 41 -3.60 7.94 -1.64
CA THR A 41 -2.87 6.92 -2.39
C THR A 41 -1.78 7.54 -3.25
N LEU A 42 -2.05 8.70 -3.85
CA LEU A 42 -1.05 9.42 -4.65
C LEU A 42 0.15 9.86 -3.82
N THR A 43 -0.07 10.27 -2.57
CA THR A 43 1.02 10.61 -1.64
C THR A 43 1.89 9.39 -1.34
N VAL A 44 1.27 8.23 -1.08
CA VAL A 44 2.02 6.98 -0.84
C VAL A 44 2.86 6.62 -2.06
N PHE A 45 2.30 6.70 -3.27
CA PHE A 45 3.04 6.41 -4.49
C PHE A 45 4.15 7.45 -4.76
N ALA A 46 3.88 8.74 -4.54
CA ALA A 46 4.89 9.78 -4.71
C ALA A 46 6.09 9.55 -3.78
N LEU A 47 5.84 9.24 -2.50
CA LEU A 47 6.88 8.90 -1.53
C LEU A 47 7.63 7.63 -1.93
N PHE A 48 6.92 6.61 -2.44
CA PHE A 48 7.57 5.41 -2.94
C PHE A 48 8.50 5.73 -4.12
N TYR A 49 8.04 6.49 -5.12
CA TYR A 49 8.88 6.87 -6.25
C TYR A 49 10.08 7.72 -5.84
N LEU A 50 9.93 8.56 -4.81
CA LEU A 50 11.04 9.35 -4.27
C LEU A 50 12.11 8.46 -3.63
N VAL A 51 11.70 7.41 -2.91
CA VAL A 51 12.62 6.49 -2.21
C VAL A 51 13.11 5.37 -3.13
N PHE A 52 12.37 5.04 -4.20
CA PHE A 52 12.68 3.93 -5.11
C PHE A 52 14.10 3.95 -5.70
N PRO A 53 14.66 5.10 -6.14
CA PRO A 53 16.04 5.15 -6.66
C PRO A 53 17.10 4.67 -5.65
N LEU A 54 16.82 4.82 -4.35
CA LEU A 54 17.69 4.32 -3.28
C LEU A 54 17.42 2.84 -2.99
N LEU A 55 16.15 2.42 -3.04
CA LEU A 55 15.75 1.05 -2.76
C LEU A 55 16.14 0.08 -3.89
N ALA A 56 16.01 0.47 -5.14
CA ALA A 56 16.26 -0.41 -6.28
C ALA A 56 17.68 -1.01 -6.27
N PRO A 57 18.78 -0.23 -6.15
CA PRO A 57 20.13 -0.80 -6.09
C PRO A 57 20.36 -1.63 -4.82
N LEU A 58 19.73 -1.29 -3.69
CA LEU A 58 19.81 -2.07 -2.46
C LEU A 58 19.10 -3.43 -2.63
N CYS A 59 17.93 -3.45 -3.26
CA CYS A 59 17.19 -4.67 -3.57
C CYS A 59 17.96 -5.59 -4.52
N VAL A 60 18.69 -5.04 -5.49
CA VAL A 60 19.51 -5.83 -6.40
C VAL A 60 20.75 -6.38 -5.70
N ARG A 61 21.43 -5.58 -4.89
CA ARG A 61 22.69 -5.97 -4.22
C ARG A 61 22.47 -6.85 -3.00
N ARG A 62 21.45 -6.56 -2.20
CA ARG A 62 21.14 -7.23 -0.93
C ARG A 62 19.63 -7.44 -0.78
N PRO A 63 19.00 -8.32 -1.58
CA PRO A 63 17.54 -8.44 -1.63
C PRO A 63 16.93 -8.79 -0.28
N LEU A 64 17.41 -9.85 0.38
CA LEU A 64 16.81 -10.32 1.63
C LEU A 64 16.83 -9.28 2.76
N PRO A 65 17.96 -8.64 3.10
CA PRO A 65 17.94 -7.63 4.16
C PRO A 65 17.12 -6.39 3.79
N THR A 66 17.09 -5.98 2.52
CA THR A 66 16.30 -4.82 2.09
C THR A 66 14.80 -5.10 2.19
N LEU A 67 14.35 -6.25 1.68
CA LEU A 67 12.95 -6.66 1.77
C LEU A 67 12.54 -6.89 3.23
N GLY A 68 13.41 -7.54 4.02
CA GLY A 68 13.18 -7.74 5.45
C GLY A 68 13.06 -6.44 6.23
N ALA A 69 13.89 -5.44 5.93
CA ALA A 69 13.82 -4.13 6.56
C ALA A 69 12.48 -3.41 6.24
N LEU A 70 12.03 -3.48 4.98
CA LEU A 70 10.73 -2.90 4.59
C LEU A 70 9.55 -3.59 5.31
N CYS A 71 9.60 -4.92 5.42
CA CYS A 71 8.59 -5.68 6.17
C CYS A 71 8.64 -5.34 7.67
N ALA A 72 9.83 -5.19 8.26
CA ALA A 72 10.01 -4.81 9.65
C ALA A 72 9.47 -3.39 9.93
N VAL A 73 9.68 -2.44 9.00
CA VAL A 73 9.10 -1.08 9.10
C VAL A 73 7.58 -1.15 9.12
N GLN A 74 6.97 -1.89 8.20
CA GLN A 74 5.50 -2.05 8.21
C GLN A 74 5.01 -2.72 9.49
N LEU A 75 5.64 -3.80 9.92
CA LEU A 75 5.25 -4.52 11.14
C LEU A 75 5.35 -3.63 12.37
N GLY A 76 6.49 -2.96 12.57
CA GLY A 76 6.71 -2.04 13.68
C GLY A 76 5.69 -0.90 13.67
N TYR A 77 5.43 -0.32 12.50
CA TYR A 77 4.40 0.71 12.36
C TYR A 77 3.01 0.19 12.69
N THR A 78 2.66 -1.01 12.22
CA THR A 78 1.36 -1.65 12.50
C THR A 78 1.19 -1.89 13.99
N LEU A 79 2.20 -2.46 14.66
CA LEU A 79 2.18 -2.70 16.11
C LEU A 79 2.04 -1.40 16.91
N TRP A 80 2.67 -0.32 16.46
CA TRP A 80 2.56 1.00 17.08
C TRP A 80 1.18 1.65 16.83
N ALA A 81 0.59 1.50 15.63
CA ALA A 81 -0.67 2.13 15.26
C ALA A 81 -1.90 1.39 15.82
N LEU A 82 -1.86 0.06 15.97
CA LEU A 82 -3.00 -0.74 16.41
C LEU A 82 -3.61 -0.31 17.77
N PRO A 83 -2.81 0.04 18.80
CA PRO A 83 -3.38 0.49 20.08
C PRO A 83 -4.12 1.83 19.99
N GLN A 84 -3.91 2.60 18.93
CA GLN A 84 -4.58 3.88 18.70
C GLN A 84 -5.92 3.73 17.98
N TYR A 85 -6.34 2.49 17.69
CA TYR A 85 -7.62 2.20 17.07
C TYR A 85 -8.78 2.79 17.90
N GLY A 86 -9.71 3.46 17.19
CA GLY A 86 -10.82 4.17 17.85
C GLY A 86 -10.53 5.63 18.23
N SER A 87 -9.27 6.10 18.11
CA SER A 87 -8.96 7.52 18.24
C SER A 87 -9.23 8.28 16.93
N ASP A 88 -9.50 9.59 17.02
CA ASP A 88 -9.70 10.46 15.85
C ASP A 88 -8.47 10.49 14.93
N ALA A 89 -7.28 10.28 15.49
CA ALA A 89 -6.02 10.25 14.75
C ALA A 89 -5.84 8.96 13.93
N TYR A 90 -6.52 7.87 14.27
CA TYR A 90 -6.30 6.55 13.65
C TYR A 90 -6.49 6.56 12.14
N SER A 91 -7.52 7.26 11.65
CA SER A 91 -7.78 7.35 10.20
C SER A 91 -6.62 7.94 9.41
N SER A 92 -5.89 8.92 9.98
CA SER A 92 -4.70 9.50 9.35
C SER A 92 -3.50 8.56 9.43
N LEU A 93 -3.33 7.84 10.55
CA LEU A 93 -2.23 6.89 10.75
C LEU A 93 -2.36 5.67 9.85
N PHE A 94 -3.59 5.19 9.65
CA PHE A 94 -3.90 3.99 8.87
C PHE A 94 -3.31 4.00 7.46
N ASN A 95 -3.27 5.13 6.79
CA ASN A 95 -2.86 5.27 5.39
C ASN A 95 -1.49 5.93 5.19
N GLN A 96 -0.65 5.98 6.23
CA GLN A 96 0.70 6.52 6.12
C GLN A 96 1.65 5.59 5.34
N PHE A 97 2.66 6.16 4.69
CA PHE A 97 3.64 5.44 3.89
C PHE A 97 4.27 4.22 4.60
N PRO A 98 4.69 4.29 5.89
CA PRO A 98 5.25 3.13 6.58
C PRO A 98 4.32 1.92 6.65
N ALA A 99 2.99 2.17 6.67
CA ALA A 99 1.99 1.11 6.68
C ALA A 99 1.92 0.29 5.36
N PHE A 100 2.64 0.72 4.33
CA PHE A 100 2.69 0.08 3.00
C PHE A 100 4.07 -0.46 2.63
N CYS A 101 5.09 -0.24 3.47
CA CYS A 101 6.47 -0.65 3.14
C CYS A 101 6.60 -2.14 2.84
N GLY A 102 5.92 -3.01 3.60
CA GLY A 102 5.93 -4.45 3.33
C GLY A 102 5.16 -4.84 2.06
N VAL A 103 4.05 -4.12 1.75
CA VAL A 103 3.33 -4.31 0.47
C VAL A 103 4.25 -3.99 -0.71
N LEU A 104 5.03 -2.90 -0.59
CA LEU A 104 6.04 -2.53 -1.58
C LEU A 104 7.16 -3.58 -1.66
N ALA A 105 7.58 -4.14 -0.52
CA ALA A 105 8.57 -5.22 -0.47
C ALA A 105 8.09 -6.45 -1.24
N VAL A 106 6.82 -6.83 -1.11
CA VAL A 106 6.24 -7.96 -1.87
C VAL A 106 6.27 -7.68 -3.37
N GLY A 107 5.89 -6.47 -3.81
CA GLY A 107 5.97 -6.06 -5.22
C GLY A 107 7.41 -6.10 -5.76
N LEU A 108 8.38 -5.60 -4.99
CA LEU A 108 9.80 -5.65 -5.35
C LEU A 108 10.31 -7.10 -5.42
N ALA A 109 9.93 -7.96 -4.47
CA ALA A 109 10.27 -9.39 -4.49
C ALA A 109 9.70 -10.09 -5.73
N ALA A 110 8.44 -9.84 -6.06
CA ALA A 110 7.81 -10.38 -7.26
C ALA A 110 8.54 -9.94 -8.54
N ALA A 111 8.92 -8.66 -8.63
CA ALA A 111 9.68 -8.14 -9.76
C ALA A 111 11.07 -8.80 -9.89
N LEU A 112 11.76 -9.02 -8.78
CA LEU A 112 13.06 -9.72 -8.77
C LEU A 112 12.93 -11.18 -9.22
N VAL A 113 11.93 -11.90 -8.68
CA VAL A 113 11.63 -13.29 -9.08
C VAL A 113 11.29 -13.36 -10.57
N PHE A 114 10.41 -12.47 -11.03
CA PHE A 114 10.03 -12.40 -12.45
C PHE A 114 11.26 -12.16 -13.34
N ALA A 115 12.14 -11.22 -12.98
CA ALA A 115 13.33 -10.92 -13.74
C ALA A 115 14.30 -12.12 -13.80
N GLN A 116 14.41 -12.91 -12.74
CA GLN A 116 15.23 -14.14 -12.72
C GLN A 116 14.61 -15.24 -13.59
N LEU A 117 13.30 -15.45 -13.49
CA LEU A 117 12.59 -16.43 -14.31
C LEU A 117 12.66 -16.09 -15.81
N ALA A 118 12.52 -14.82 -16.16
CA ALA A 118 12.64 -14.35 -17.54
C ALA A 118 14.04 -14.59 -18.12
N ARG A 119 15.10 -14.35 -17.33
CA ARG A 119 16.49 -14.63 -17.76
C ARG A 119 16.80 -16.12 -17.90
N GLY A 120 16.20 -16.97 -17.07
CA GLY A 120 16.40 -18.42 -17.09
C GLY A 120 15.66 -19.16 -18.20
N GLY A 121 14.92 -18.50 -19.07
CA GLY A 121 14.13 -19.11 -20.15
C GLY A 121 12.93 -19.93 -19.63
N TRP A 122 12.61 -19.87 -18.35
CA TRP A 122 11.50 -20.58 -17.73
C TRP A 122 10.15 -20.15 -18.27
N ALA A 123 10.03 -18.89 -18.70
CA ALA A 123 8.81 -18.34 -19.29
C ALA A 123 8.36 -19.06 -20.58
N GLN A 124 9.25 -19.83 -21.21
CA GLN A 124 8.96 -20.57 -22.43
C GLN A 124 8.45 -21.99 -22.20
N ARG A 125 8.52 -22.52 -20.98
CA ARG A 125 8.10 -23.88 -20.65
C ARG A 125 6.60 -23.92 -20.35
N LEU A 126 5.87 -24.88 -20.90
CA LEU A 126 4.40 -25.06 -20.73
C LEU A 126 4.01 -25.33 -19.26
N LEU A 127 4.78 -26.15 -18.55
CA LEU A 127 4.48 -26.52 -17.17
C LEU A 127 4.46 -25.32 -16.21
N PRO A 128 5.43 -24.39 -16.25
CA PRO A 128 5.36 -23.17 -15.46
C PRO A 128 4.15 -22.30 -15.79
N ARG A 129 3.73 -22.22 -17.05
CA ARG A 129 2.56 -21.44 -17.45
C ARG A 129 1.27 -21.96 -16.82
N ALA A 130 1.03 -23.28 -16.87
CA ALA A 130 -0.13 -23.90 -16.25
C ALA A 130 -0.12 -23.70 -14.72
N GLY A 131 1.05 -23.88 -14.08
CA GLY A 131 1.22 -23.64 -12.65
C GLY A 131 0.93 -22.19 -12.27
N CYS A 132 1.46 -21.20 -13.00
CA CYS A 132 1.19 -19.79 -12.78
C CYS A 132 -0.30 -19.45 -12.97
N THR A 133 -0.96 -20.03 -13.98
CA THR A 133 -2.39 -19.83 -14.20
C THR A 133 -3.23 -20.35 -13.04
N VAL A 134 -2.92 -21.56 -12.54
CA VAL A 134 -3.61 -22.14 -11.39
C VAL A 134 -3.37 -21.31 -10.12
N LEU A 135 -2.13 -20.93 -9.84
CA LEU A 135 -1.79 -20.09 -8.70
C LEU A 135 -2.49 -18.72 -8.78
N GLY A 136 -2.50 -18.10 -9.95
CA GLY A 136 -3.22 -16.85 -10.18
C GLY A 136 -4.72 -16.98 -9.95
N ALA A 137 -5.35 -18.07 -10.44
CA ALA A 137 -6.77 -18.35 -10.21
C ALA A 137 -7.06 -18.54 -8.71
N LEU A 138 -6.24 -19.32 -8.00
CA LEU A 138 -6.38 -19.52 -6.55
C LEU A 138 -6.19 -18.22 -5.79
N ALA A 139 -5.22 -17.40 -6.16
CA ALA A 139 -4.98 -16.07 -5.58
C ALA A 139 -6.17 -15.13 -5.79
N LEU A 140 -6.80 -15.15 -6.98
CA LEU A 140 -8.02 -14.39 -7.29
C LEU A 140 -9.21 -14.84 -6.44
N VAL A 141 -9.43 -16.15 -6.29
CA VAL A 141 -10.50 -16.72 -5.44
C VAL A 141 -10.28 -16.30 -3.99
N TRP A 142 -9.05 -16.45 -3.50
CA TRP A 142 -8.70 -16.07 -2.14
C TRP A 142 -8.85 -14.55 -1.92
N LEU A 143 -8.36 -13.72 -2.85
CA LEU A 143 -8.51 -12.26 -2.82
C LEU A 143 -9.99 -11.86 -2.77
N ASN A 144 -10.85 -12.48 -3.60
CA ASN A 144 -12.28 -12.22 -3.60
C ASN A 144 -12.92 -12.59 -2.25
N ALA A 145 -12.54 -13.73 -1.67
CA ALA A 145 -13.00 -14.14 -0.34
C ALA A 145 -12.60 -13.12 0.73
N GLN A 146 -11.34 -12.64 0.71
CA GLN A 146 -10.85 -11.63 1.65
C GLN A 146 -11.58 -10.30 1.50
N LEU A 147 -11.83 -9.84 0.27
CA LEU A 147 -12.59 -8.61 0.02
C LEU A 147 -14.02 -8.70 0.54
N ARG A 148 -14.66 -9.87 0.39
CA ARG A 148 -16.01 -10.12 0.96
C ARG A 148 -15.99 -10.06 2.48
N ILE A 149 -15.04 -10.72 3.14
CA ILE A 149 -14.88 -10.68 4.60
C ILE A 149 -14.67 -9.23 5.06
N GLN A 150 -13.81 -8.47 4.37
CA GLN A 150 -13.58 -7.06 4.69
C GLN A 150 -14.85 -6.21 4.59
N ALA A 151 -15.67 -6.43 3.57
CA ALA A 151 -16.90 -5.66 3.37
C ALA A 151 -17.92 -5.82 4.50
N TYR A 152 -17.87 -6.95 5.22
CA TYR A 152 -18.77 -7.26 6.35
C TYR A 152 -18.10 -7.11 7.72
N ALA A 153 -16.81 -6.77 7.78
CA ALA A 153 -16.11 -6.64 9.05
C ALA A 153 -16.54 -5.37 9.80
N ALA A 154 -16.97 -5.51 11.05
CA ALA A 154 -17.34 -4.38 11.90
C ALA A 154 -16.14 -3.43 12.14
N GLU A 155 -14.93 -3.98 12.15
CA GLU A 155 -13.67 -3.25 12.34
C GLU A 155 -12.87 -3.20 11.04
N PHE A 156 -13.49 -2.71 9.98
CA PHE A 156 -12.95 -2.72 8.62
C PHE A 156 -11.51 -2.18 8.49
N GLN A 157 -11.22 -1.03 9.10
CA GLN A 157 -9.89 -0.42 9.03
C GLN A 157 -8.82 -1.25 9.76
N ARG A 158 -9.16 -1.84 10.91
CA ARG A 158 -8.26 -2.72 11.66
C ARG A 158 -7.97 -3.99 10.87
N TYR A 159 -9.00 -4.59 10.30
CA TYR A 159 -8.88 -5.77 9.45
C TYR A 159 -7.98 -5.49 8.24
N GLN A 160 -8.18 -4.36 7.55
CA GLN A 160 -7.35 -3.98 6.42
C GLN A 160 -5.87 -3.79 6.81
N LEU A 161 -5.58 -3.16 7.94
CA LEU A 161 -4.21 -2.92 8.37
C LEU A 161 -3.44 -4.25 8.57
N VAL A 162 -4.08 -5.21 9.23
CA VAL A 162 -3.47 -6.53 9.50
C VAL A 162 -3.33 -7.36 8.23
N ASN A 163 -4.31 -7.29 7.32
CA ASN A 163 -4.36 -8.16 6.14
C ASN A 163 -3.69 -7.57 4.89
N ARG A 164 -3.04 -6.42 4.97
CA ARG A 164 -2.33 -5.81 3.82
C ARG A 164 -1.26 -6.72 3.22
N MET A 165 -0.43 -7.33 4.05
CA MET A 165 0.63 -8.23 3.59
C MET A 165 0.08 -9.50 2.93
N PRO A 166 -0.86 -10.25 3.53
CA PRO A 166 -1.52 -11.38 2.87
C PRO A 166 -2.15 -11.01 1.52
N LEU A 167 -2.83 -9.87 1.43
CA LEU A 167 -3.44 -9.40 0.18
C LEU A 167 -2.39 -9.07 -0.90
N ALA A 168 -1.28 -8.44 -0.50
CA ALA A 168 -0.17 -8.14 -1.41
C ALA A 168 0.49 -9.43 -1.93
N LEU A 169 0.68 -10.44 -1.07
CA LEU A 169 1.22 -11.75 -1.47
C LEU A 169 0.31 -12.45 -2.48
N ALA A 170 -1.00 -12.42 -2.27
CA ALA A 170 -1.96 -12.98 -3.22
C ALA A 170 -1.91 -12.24 -4.57
N ALA A 171 -1.85 -10.90 -4.57
CA ALA A 171 -1.74 -10.11 -5.79
C ALA A 171 -0.42 -10.35 -6.54
N ALA A 172 0.69 -10.58 -5.81
CA ALA A 172 2.00 -10.87 -6.41
C ALA A 172 2.09 -12.28 -7.01
N ALA A 173 1.22 -13.20 -6.59
CA ALA A 173 1.15 -14.56 -7.11
C ALA A 173 0.34 -14.69 -8.42
N MET A 174 -0.43 -13.65 -8.77
CA MET A 174 -1.16 -13.55 -10.06
C MET A 174 -0.26 -13.13 -11.19
#